data_22bc9bc0931aaf8701b5fd68bab5ce9d
#
_entry.id   22bc9bc0931aaf8701b5fd68bab5ce9d
#
_cell.length_a   1.000
_cell.length_b   1.000
_cell.length_c   1.000
_cell.angle_alpha   90.00
_cell.angle_beta   90.00
_cell.angle_gamma   90.00
#
_symmetry.space_group_name_H-M   'P 1'
#
loop_
_entity.id
_entity.type
_entity.pdbx_description
1 polymer ?
#
loop_
_entity_poly.entity_id
_entity_poly.type
_entity_poly.pdbx_seq_one_letter_code
_entity_poly.pdbx_strand_id
1 'polypeptide(L)'
;MTEVRRRGRPGQAEPVAQKGAQALERGIAILQYLEKSGGSSSVSDISLNLDLPLSTTFRLLKVLQAADFVYQDSQLGWWHIGLGVFNVGAAYIHNRDVLSVAGPFMRRLMLLSGETVNVAIRNVNEAVLIGQLECKSMVRMCAPLGSRLPLHASGAGKALLYPLAEEELMSIILQTGLQQFTPTTLVDMPTLLKDLEQARELGYTVDKEEHVVGLNCLASAIYDDVGSVVAAISISGPSSRLTEDRFVSQGELVRDTARDISTALGLKAHP
;
A
#
# COMPACT_ATOMS: atom_id res chain seq x y z
N MET A 1 14.90 -72.99 0.10
CA MET A 1 14.06 -71.87 -0.37
C MET A 1 14.48 -70.65 0.41
N THR A 2 15.26 -69.75 -0.22
CA THR A 2 15.92 -68.64 0.43
C THR A 2 15.16 -67.39 0.01
N GLU A 3 14.56 -66.73 0.95
CA GLU A 3 13.74 -65.51 0.77
C GLU A 3 14.64 -64.25 0.56
N VAL A 4 14.53 -63.62 -0.62
CA VAL A 4 15.29 -62.43 -1.00
C VAL A 4 14.58 -61.21 -0.46
N ARG A 5 15.14 -60.56 0.57
CA ARG A 5 14.73 -59.26 1.07
C ARG A 5 14.91 -58.18 -0.01
N ARG A 6 13.80 -57.62 -0.51
CA ARG A 6 13.80 -56.40 -1.35
C ARG A 6 14.28 -55.20 -0.54
N ARG A 7 15.42 -54.62 -0.93
CA ARG A 7 15.90 -53.31 -0.43
C ARG A 7 14.96 -52.23 -0.91
N GLY A 8 14.39 -51.47 0.01
CA GLY A 8 13.60 -50.30 -0.30
C GLY A 8 14.43 -49.23 -1.04
N ARG A 9 13.79 -48.58 -1.99
CA ARG A 9 14.35 -47.47 -2.79
C ARG A 9 14.70 -46.32 -1.85
N PRO A 10 15.89 -45.69 -1.93
CA PRO A 10 16.22 -44.50 -1.15
C PRO A 10 15.23 -43.37 -1.50
N GLY A 11 14.60 -42.74 -0.50
CA GLY A 11 13.78 -41.58 -0.71
C GLY A 11 14.62 -40.49 -1.41
N GLN A 12 14.08 -39.89 -2.46
CA GLN A 12 14.71 -38.77 -3.15
C GLN A 12 14.84 -37.65 -2.13
N ALA A 13 16.08 -37.29 -1.80
CA ALA A 13 16.37 -36.07 -1.00
C ALA A 13 15.91 -34.85 -1.82
N GLU A 14 14.99 -34.05 -1.27
CA GLU A 14 14.62 -32.78 -1.88
C GLU A 14 15.88 -31.92 -2.12
N PRO A 15 15.98 -31.22 -3.26
CA PRO A 15 17.12 -30.38 -3.57
C PRO A 15 17.36 -29.33 -2.48
N VAL A 16 18.60 -29.12 -2.08
CA VAL A 16 19.01 -28.15 -1.04
C VAL A 16 18.48 -26.73 -1.34
N ALA A 17 18.35 -26.37 -2.64
CA ALA A 17 17.77 -25.12 -3.10
C ALA A 17 16.30 -24.93 -2.67
N GLN A 18 15.46 -25.99 -2.70
CA GLN A 18 14.07 -25.92 -2.24
C GLN A 18 13.94 -25.70 -0.73
N LYS A 19 14.85 -26.29 0.08
CA LYS A 19 14.85 -26.10 1.53
C LYS A 19 15.24 -24.68 1.93
N GLY A 20 16.15 -24.04 1.17
CA GLY A 20 16.56 -22.66 1.39
C GLY A 20 15.42 -21.67 1.08
N ALA A 21 14.71 -21.86 -0.03
CA ALA A 21 13.56 -21.05 -0.42
C ALA A 21 12.42 -21.14 0.62
N GLN A 22 12.09 -22.34 1.08
CA GLN A 22 11.06 -22.55 2.10
C GLN A 22 11.39 -21.88 3.44
N ALA A 23 12.67 -21.83 3.85
CA ALA A 23 13.06 -21.14 5.06
C ALA A 23 12.90 -19.61 4.92
N LEU A 24 13.21 -19.05 3.76
CA LEU A 24 13.00 -17.64 3.45
C LEU A 24 11.52 -17.28 3.43
N GLU A 25 10.69 -18.06 2.75
CA GLU A 25 9.23 -17.89 2.70
C GLU A 25 8.63 -17.85 4.11
N ARG A 26 9.02 -18.78 4.96
CA ARG A 26 8.58 -18.83 6.36
C ARG A 26 9.06 -17.66 7.18
N GLY A 27 10.29 -17.19 6.95
CA GLY A 27 10.82 -15.98 7.60
C GLY A 27 10.04 -14.72 7.22
N ILE A 28 9.70 -14.57 5.94
CA ILE A 28 8.86 -13.48 5.45
C ILE A 28 7.44 -13.58 6.05
N ALA A 29 6.85 -14.78 6.10
CA ALA A 29 5.54 -14.99 6.70
C ALA A 29 5.51 -14.61 8.19
N ILE A 30 6.59 -14.83 8.94
CA ILE A 30 6.71 -14.38 10.34
C ILE A 30 6.67 -12.86 10.42
N LEU A 31 7.41 -12.13 9.57
CA LEU A 31 7.39 -10.67 9.57
C LEU A 31 6.00 -10.11 9.22
N GLN A 32 5.34 -10.68 8.21
CA GLN A 32 3.97 -10.33 7.82
C GLN A 32 2.94 -10.63 8.91
N TYR A 33 3.10 -11.71 9.64
CA TYR A 33 2.25 -12.03 10.78
C TYR A 33 2.43 -11.02 11.92
N LEU A 34 3.67 -10.69 12.27
CA LEU A 34 3.97 -9.68 13.29
C LEU A 34 3.38 -8.31 12.91
N GLU A 35 3.49 -7.91 11.65
CA GLU A 35 2.88 -6.67 11.14
C GLU A 35 1.37 -6.65 11.40
N LYS A 36 0.65 -7.71 11.02
CA LYS A 36 -0.81 -7.84 11.22
C LYS A 36 -1.22 -7.92 12.68
N SER A 37 -0.32 -8.41 13.55
CA SER A 37 -0.55 -8.54 15.00
C SER A 37 -0.22 -7.27 15.79
N GLY A 38 -0.11 -6.11 15.13
CA GLY A 38 0.22 -4.85 15.78
C GLY A 38 1.71 -4.72 16.15
N GLY A 39 2.59 -5.43 15.44
CA GLY A 39 4.05 -5.34 15.58
C GLY A 39 4.66 -6.30 16.60
N SER A 40 3.86 -7.09 17.32
CA SER A 40 4.38 -8.01 18.35
C SER A 40 3.53 -9.27 18.54
N SER A 41 4.17 -10.38 18.96
CA SER A 41 3.46 -11.62 19.29
C SER A 41 4.36 -12.60 20.08
N SER A 42 3.75 -13.60 20.73
CA SER A 42 4.46 -14.71 21.34
C SER A 42 4.94 -15.72 20.29
N VAL A 43 6.00 -16.46 20.57
CA VAL A 43 6.46 -17.54 19.67
C VAL A 43 5.41 -18.64 19.48
N SER A 44 4.58 -18.88 20.49
CA SER A 44 3.49 -19.87 20.43
C SER A 44 2.38 -19.44 19.48
N ASP A 45 1.98 -18.16 19.52
CA ASP A 45 0.95 -17.64 18.63
C ASP A 45 1.45 -17.59 17.18
N ILE A 46 2.70 -17.18 16.95
CA ILE A 46 3.33 -17.22 15.62
C ILE A 46 3.34 -18.66 15.08
N SER A 47 3.77 -19.64 15.90
CA SER A 47 3.81 -21.05 15.55
C SER A 47 2.43 -21.59 15.17
N LEU A 48 1.42 -21.29 15.99
CA LEU A 48 0.04 -21.74 15.78
C LEU A 48 -0.59 -21.14 14.52
N ASN A 49 -0.48 -19.82 14.35
CA ASN A 49 -1.15 -19.13 13.24
C ASN A 49 -0.50 -19.37 11.87
N LEU A 50 0.80 -19.71 11.85
CA LEU A 50 1.52 -20.02 10.62
C LEU A 50 1.65 -21.54 10.35
N ASP A 51 1.07 -22.37 11.21
CA ASP A 51 1.19 -23.85 11.14
C ASP A 51 2.65 -24.30 11.01
N LEU A 52 3.51 -23.73 11.85
CA LEU A 52 4.94 -24.04 11.89
C LEU A 52 5.30 -24.75 13.22
N PRO A 53 6.18 -25.77 13.20
CA PRO A 53 6.68 -26.34 14.44
C PRO A 53 7.36 -25.25 15.31
N LEU A 54 7.12 -25.26 16.61
CA LEU A 54 7.64 -24.26 17.57
C LEU A 54 9.17 -24.12 17.47
N SER A 55 9.89 -25.23 17.34
CA SER A 55 11.34 -25.23 17.16
C SER A 55 11.81 -24.56 15.87
N THR A 56 11.04 -24.72 14.80
CA THR A 56 11.31 -24.08 13.51
C THR A 56 11.05 -22.57 13.60
N THR A 57 9.92 -22.18 14.20
CA THR A 57 9.56 -20.77 14.42
C THR A 57 10.64 -20.07 15.26
N PHE A 58 11.05 -20.67 16.37
CA PHE A 58 12.09 -20.09 17.22
C PHE A 58 13.43 -19.94 16.49
N ARG A 59 13.84 -20.94 15.71
CA ARG A 59 15.08 -20.89 14.91
C ARG A 59 15.04 -19.77 13.88
N LEU A 60 13.90 -19.61 13.17
CA LEU A 60 13.74 -18.54 12.18
C LEU A 60 13.75 -17.15 12.86
N LEU A 61 13.07 -17.00 13.99
CA LEU A 61 13.11 -15.76 14.78
C LEU A 61 14.53 -15.41 15.22
N LYS A 62 15.35 -16.39 15.61
CA LYS A 62 16.77 -16.15 15.94
C LYS A 62 17.60 -15.70 14.75
N VAL A 63 17.32 -16.20 13.52
CA VAL A 63 17.96 -15.73 12.29
C VAL A 63 17.54 -14.29 11.98
N LEU A 64 16.25 -14.00 12.08
CA LEU A 64 15.72 -12.65 11.88
C LEU A 64 16.25 -11.66 12.94
N GLN A 65 16.43 -12.11 14.18
CA GLN A 65 17.04 -11.32 15.25
C GLN A 65 18.50 -10.99 14.96
N ALA A 66 19.26 -11.94 14.45
CA ALA A 66 20.65 -11.71 14.05
C ALA A 66 20.81 -10.66 12.94
N ALA A 67 19.76 -10.48 12.12
CA ALA A 67 19.67 -9.46 11.07
C ALA A 67 18.98 -8.17 11.56
N ASP A 68 18.67 -8.03 12.85
CA ASP A 68 17.93 -6.91 13.46
C ASP A 68 16.51 -6.70 12.89
N PHE A 69 15.94 -7.73 12.26
CA PHE A 69 14.58 -7.69 11.71
C PHE A 69 13.50 -7.92 12.74
N VAL A 70 13.83 -8.59 13.85
CA VAL A 70 13.00 -8.75 15.04
C VAL A 70 13.86 -8.65 16.28
N TYR A 71 13.23 -8.29 17.42
CA TYR A 71 13.87 -8.41 18.74
C TYR A 71 12.91 -9.08 19.71
N GLN A 72 13.47 -9.67 20.77
CA GLN A 72 12.70 -10.30 21.82
C GLN A 72 12.70 -9.40 23.07
N ASP A 73 11.51 -9.07 23.55
CA ASP A 73 11.33 -8.40 24.83
C ASP A 73 11.82 -9.30 25.98
N SER A 74 12.63 -8.73 26.87
CA SER A 74 13.25 -9.49 27.98
C SER A 74 12.28 -9.78 29.14
N GLN A 75 11.17 -9.04 29.26
CA GLN A 75 10.22 -9.19 30.37
C GLN A 75 9.11 -10.18 30.02
N LEU A 76 8.49 -10.01 28.85
CA LEU A 76 7.37 -10.83 28.41
C LEU A 76 7.77 -11.97 27.48
N GLY A 77 9.00 -11.94 26.94
CA GLY A 77 9.48 -12.93 25.97
C GLY A 77 8.83 -12.80 24.59
N TRP A 78 8.10 -11.71 24.34
CA TRP A 78 7.43 -11.45 23.08
C TRP A 78 8.42 -11.01 22.00
N TRP A 79 8.09 -11.34 20.75
CA TRP A 79 8.86 -10.95 19.59
C TRP A 79 8.22 -9.74 18.93
N HIS A 80 9.03 -8.75 18.61
CA HIS A 80 8.64 -7.48 18.02
C HIS A 80 9.36 -7.27 16.69
N ILE A 81 8.76 -6.47 15.79
CA ILE A 81 9.44 -5.97 14.60
C ILE A 81 10.65 -5.13 15.01
N GLY A 82 11.82 -5.43 14.45
CA GLY A 82 13.09 -4.74 14.71
C GLY A 82 13.37 -3.61 13.73
N LEU A 83 14.36 -2.79 14.06
CA LEU A 83 14.75 -1.61 13.27
C LEU A 83 15.28 -1.97 11.87
N GLY A 84 15.83 -3.17 11.69
CA GLY A 84 16.31 -3.65 10.40
C GLY A 84 15.23 -3.67 9.31
N VAL A 85 13.99 -4.01 9.66
CA VAL A 85 12.85 -3.96 8.72
C VAL A 85 12.55 -2.53 8.30
N PHE A 86 12.57 -1.58 9.25
CA PHE A 86 12.41 -0.16 8.96
C PHE A 86 13.50 0.36 8.02
N ASN A 87 14.75 0.01 8.26
CA ASN A 87 15.88 0.44 7.41
C ASN A 87 15.75 -0.05 5.97
N VAL A 88 15.33 -1.30 5.77
CA VAL A 88 15.07 -1.85 4.43
C VAL A 88 13.90 -1.14 3.77
N GLY A 89 12.82 -0.91 4.50
CA GLY A 89 11.66 -0.15 4.01
C GLY A 89 11.98 1.32 3.71
N ALA A 90 12.79 1.96 4.55
CA ALA A 90 13.23 3.34 4.35
C ALA A 90 14.05 3.51 3.08
N ALA A 91 14.87 2.53 2.70
CA ALA A 91 15.61 2.57 1.44
C ALA A 91 14.69 2.61 0.21
N TYR A 92 13.52 1.97 0.27
CA TYR A 92 12.51 2.07 -0.78
C TYR A 92 11.92 3.49 -0.88
N ILE A 93 11.68 4.14 0.27
CA ILE A 93 11.15 5.51 0.36
C ILE A 93 12.21 6.53 -0.09
N HIS A 94 13.47 6.34 0.30
CA HIS A 94 14.60 7.24 -0.05
C HIS A 94 14.91 7.27 -1.55
N ASN A 95 14.73 6.17 -2.27
CA ASN A 95 14.91 6.12 -3.72
C ASN A 95 13.77 6.84 -4.49
N ARG A 96 12.72 7.28 -3.79
CA ARG A 96 11.64 8.12 -4.32
C ARG A 96 11.44 9.26 -3.32
N ASP A 97 12.17 10.34 -3.50
CA ASP A 97 12.20 11.52 -2.61
C ASP A 97 10.84 12.27 -2.48
N VAL A 98 9.75 11.60 -2.98
CA VAL A 98 8.40 12.17 -3.03
C VAL A 98 7.90 12.60 -1.67
N LEU A 99 8.10 11.80 -0.59
CA LEU A 99 7.57 12.14 0.72
C LEU A 99 8.29 13.31 1.39
N SER A 100 9.62 13.40 1.23
CA SER A 100 10.38 14.51 1.79
C SER A 100 10.00 15.83 1.12
N VAL A 101 9.80 15.79 -0.20
CA VAL A 101 9.35 16.94 -0.99
C VAL A 101 7.88 17.25 -0.68
N ALA A 102 6.99 16.25 -0.60
CA ALA A 102 5.56 16.46 -0.40
C ALA A 102 5.19 16.98 0.99
N GLY A 103 6.01 16.75 2.03
CA GLY A 103 5.67 17.04 3.42
C GLY A 103 5.14 18.45 3.69
N PRO A 104 5.81 19.53 3.26
CA PRO A 104 5.33 20.91 3.40
C PRO A 104 3.99 21.16 2.68
N PHE A 105 3.82 20.60 1.47
CA PHE A 105 2.61 20.73 0.67
C PHE A 105 1.44 19.98 1.29
N MET A 106 1.67 18.76 1.80
CA MET A 106 0.65 17.97 2.53
C MET A 106 0.13 18.76 3.74
N ARG A 107 1.03 19.42 4.49
CA ARG A 107 0.63 20.23 5.65
C ARG A 107 -0.23 21.41 5.22
N ARG A 108 0.15 22.13 4.16
CA ARG A 108 -0.63 23.24 3.60
C ARG A 108 -2.00 22.74 3.12
N LEU A 109 -2.06 21.64 2.38
CA LEU A 109 -3.30 21.05 1.89
C LEU A 109 -4.24 20.65 3.04
N MET A 110 -3.71 20.00 4.10
CA MET A 110 -4.48 19.65 5.29
C MET A 110 -5.10 20.87 5.97
N LEU A 111 -4.34 21.96 6.08
CA LEU A 111 -4.83 23.20 6.71
C LEU A 111 -5.92 23.90 5.87
N LEU A 112 -5.80 23.87 4.54
CA LEU A 112 -6.74 24.51 3.63
C LEU A 112 -8.01 23.69 3.43
N SER A 113 -7.89 22.35 3.29
CA SER A 113 -9.03 21.47 3.09
C SER A 113 -9.80 21.18 4.39
N GLY A 114 -9.08 21.14 5.52
CA GLY A 114 -9.60 20.65 6.80
C GLY A 114 -9.71 19.14 6.90
N GLU A 115 -9.20 18.38 5.90
CA GLU A 115 -9.31 16.93 5.81
C GLU A 115 -7.95 16.24 5.94
N THR A 116 -7.97 14.92 6.21
CA THR A 116 -6.77 14.09 6.22
C THR A 116 -6.15 14.03 4.83
N VAL A 117 -4.85 14.29 4.74
CA VAL A 117 -4.07 14.25 3.50
C VAL A 117 -3.26 12.97 3.44
N ASN A 118 -3.29 12.29 2.31
CA ASN A 118 -2.56 11.06 2.09
C ASN A 118 -1.67 11.14 0.85
N VAL A 119 -0.57 10.38 0.86
CA VAL A 119 0.24 10.10 -0.33
C VAL A 119 0.28 8.60 -0.53
N ALA A 120 -0.03 8.15 -1.73
CA ALA A 120 -0.01 6.74 -2.12
C ALA A 120 0.84 6.55 -3.38
N ILE A 121 1.39 5.35 -3.52
CA ILE A 121 2.12 4.91 -4.72
C ILE A 121 1.49 3.66 -5.29
N ARG A 122 1.69 3.40 -6.57
CA ARG A 122 1.26 2.14 -7.19
C ARG A 122 2.29 1.04 -6.91
N ASN A 123 1.82 -0.06 -6.40
CA ASN A 123 2.58 -1.29 -6.24
C ASN A 123 1.86 -2.41 -7.00
N VAL A 124 2.32 -2.68 -8.21
CA VAL A 124 1.71 -3.64 -9.18
C VAL A 124 0.23 -3.32 -9.39
N ASN A 125 -0.66 -3.95 -8.65
CA ASN A 125 -2.11 -3.95 -8.85
C ASN A 125 -2.89 -3.21 -7.75
N GLU A 126 -2.20 -2.51 -6.85
CA GLU A 126 -2.80 -1.81 -5.71
C GLU A 126 -2.16 -0.44 -5.51
N ALA A 127 -2.88 0.49 -4.92
CA ALA A 127 -2.28 1.69 -4.35
C ALA A 127 -1.87 1.40 -2.90
N VAL A 128 -0.70 1.86 -2.50
CA VAL A 128 -0.16 1.68 -1.15
C VAL A 128 0.04 3.04 -0.50
N LEU A 129 -0.55 3.21 0.67
CA LEU A 129 -0.43 4.42 1.47
C LEU A 129 0.97 4.52 2.07
N ILE A 130 1.74 5.54 1.68
CA ILE A 130 3.11 5.75 2.16
C ILE A 130 3.27 6.99 3.05
N GLY A 131 2.30 7.90 3.04
CA GLY A 131 2.31 9.11 3.86
C GLY A 131 0.92 9.54 4.25
N GLN A 132 0.75 10.02 5.48
CA GLN A 132 -0.52 10.53 5.99
C GLN A 132 -0.27 11.70 6.95
N LEU A 133 -1.07 12.77 6.80
CA LEU A 133 -1.22 13.85 7.79
C LEU A 133 -2.69 13.92 8.18
N GLU A 134 -2.98 13.51 9.41
CA GLU A 134 -4.32 13.52 9.96
C GLU A 134 -4.78 14.96 10.27
N CYS A 135 -6.01 15.28 9.88
CA CYS A 135 -6.64 16.53 10.30
C CYS A 135 -7.01 16.47 11.80
N LYS A 136 -7.32 17.65 12.37
CA LYS A 136 -7.65 17.76 13.80
C LYS A 136 -9.10 17.36 14.15
N SER A 137 -9.92 17.02 13.17
CA SER A 137 -11.31 16.64 13.41
C SER A 137 -11.41 15.35 14.20
N MET A 138 -12.38 15.26 15.13
CA MET A 138 -12.62 14.04 15.92
C MET A 138 -13.00 12.86 15.01
N VAL A 139 -13.86 13.10 14.03
CA VAL A 139 -14.20 12.13 12.98
C VAL A 139 -13.34 12.42 11.77
N ARG A 140 -12.42 11.54 11.48
CA ARG A 140 -11.48 11.67 10.35
C ARG A 140 -11.11 10.32 9.77
N MET A 141 -10.69 10.31 8.51
CA MET A 141 -10.06 9.13 7.92
C MET A 141 -8.71 8.91 8.60
N CYS A 142 -8.46 7.67 9.02
CA CYS A 142 -7.19 7.21 9.53
C CYS A 142 -6.95 5.78 9.04
N ALA A 143 -5.83 5.53 8.37
CA ALA A 143 -5.40 4.21 7.95
C ALA A 143 -3.91 4.05 8.25
N PRO A 144 -3.45 2.87 8.67
CA PRO A 144 -2.03 2.62 8.86
C PRO A 144 -1.24 2.85 7.56
N LEU A 145 0.00 3.35 7.68
CA LEU A 145 0.93 3.36 6.55
C LEU A 145 1.15 1.91 6.08
N GLY A 146 1.28 1.72 4.76
CA GLY A 146 1.31 0.39 4.15
C GLY A 146 -0.06 -0.17 3.79
N SER A 147 -1.17 0.47 4.20
CA SER A 147 -2.52 0.07 3.80
C SER A 147 -2.65 0.03 2.28
N ARG A 148 -3.31 -1.02 1.79
CA ARG A 148 -3.54 -1.28 0.38
C ARG A 148 -4.93 -0.81 -0.01
N LEU A 149 -5.03 -0.10 -1.11
CA LEU A 149 -6.27 0.48 -1.63
C LEU A 149 -6.51 -0.07 -3.05
N PRO A 150 -7.77 -0.39 -3.40
CA PRO A 150 -8.10 -0.81 -4.76
C PRO A 150 -7.85 0.33 -5.75
N LEU A 151 -7.23 0.01 -6.90
CA LEU A 151 -6.92 1.03 -7.90
C LEU A 151 -8.18 1.65 -8.51
N HIS A 152 -9.21 0.84 -8.81
CA HIS A 152 -10.44 1.31 -9.49
C HIS A 152 -11.46 1.97 -8.55
N ALA A 153 -11.41 1.70 -7.25
CA ALA A 153 -12.45 2.09 -6.30
C ALA A 153 -11.92 3.01 -5.17
N SER A 154 -10.77 3.63 -5.37
CA SER A 154 -10.27 4.64 -4.42
C SER A 154 -9.78 5.87 -5.16
N GLY A 155 -9.93 7.05 -4.56
CA GLY A 155 -9.47 8.29 -5.17
C GLY A 155 -8.00 8.23 -5.55
N ALA A 156 -7.12 7.86 -4.62
CA ALA A 156 -5.69 7.70 -4.90
C ALA A 156 -5.38 6.63 -5.95
N GLY A 157 -6.11 5.51 -5.93
CA GLY A 157 -5.99 4.47 -6.94
C GLY A 157 -6.33 4.97 -8.35
N LYS A 158 -7.48 5.62 -8.50
CA LYS A 158 -7.90 6.21 -9.78
C LYS A 158 -6.94 7.32 -10.24
N ALA A 159 -6.37 8.09 -9.32
CA ALA A 159 -5.36 9.09 -9.64
C ALA A 159 -4.04 8.48 -10.17
N LEU A 160 -3.72 7.26 -9.77
CA LEU A 160 -2.59 6.51 -10.32
C LEU A 160 -2.91 5.81 -11.66
N LEU A 161 -4.21 5.69 -12.01
CA LEU A 161 -4.67 5.05 -13.26
C LEU A 161 -4.91 6.05 -14.38
N TYR A 162 -5.53 7.21 -14.12
CA TYR A 162 -5.97 8.10 -15.21
C TYR A 162 -4.84 8.60 -16.11
N PRO A 163 -3.57 8.74 -15.66
CA PRO A 163 -2.50 9.17 -16.54
C PRO A 163 -1.91 8.06 -17.43
N LEU A 164 -2.27 6.79 -17.17
CA LEU A 164 -1.70 5.65 -17.88
C LEU A 164 -2.22 5.57 -19.32
N ALA A 165 -1.40 4.97 -20.19
CA ALA A 165 -1.85 4.57 -21.52
C ALA A 165 -2.95 3.49 -21.42
N GLU A 166 -3.87 3.47 -22.37
CA GLU A 166 -5.01 2.58 -22.35
C GLU A 166 -4.62 1.10 -22.27
N GLU A 167 -3.56 0.70 -22.97
CA GLU A 167 -3.05 -0.68 -22.96
C GLU A 167 -2.56 -1.12 -21.55
N GLU A 168 -1.84 -0.24 -20.86
CA GLU A 168 -1.37 -0.52 -19.49
C GLU A 168 -2.56 -0.56 -18.52
N LEU A 169 -3.49 0.40 -18.62
CA LEU A 169 -4.71 0.44 -17.82
C LEU A 169 -5.52 -0.84 -17.98
N MET A 170 -5.77 -1.28 -19.23
CA MET A 170 -6.49 -2.52 -19.53
C MET A 170 -5.79 -3.74 -18.94
N SER A 171 -4.47 -3.82 -19.06
CA SER A 171 -3.68 -4.92 -18.47
C SER A 171 -3.84 -5.01 -16.97
N ILE A 172 -3.82 -3.86 -16.28
CA ILE A 172 -4.01 -3.80 -14.82
C ILE A 172 -5.42 -4.27 -14.45
N ILE A 173 -6.44 -3.73 -15.07
CA ILE A 173 -7.84 -4.04 -14.73
C ILE A 173 -8.18 -5.50 -15.06
N LEU A 174 -7.63 -6.08 -16.11
CA LEU A 174 -7.80 -7.52 -16.40
C LEU A 174 -7.20 -8.41 -15.30
N GLN A 175 -6.14 -7.97 -14.64
CA GLN A 175 -5.50 -8.71 -13.55
C GLN A 175 -6.19 -8.51 -12.19
N THR A 176 -6.67 -7.30 -11.90
CA THR A 176 -7.30 -6.96 -10.61
C THR A 176 -8.78 -7.26 -10.55
N GLY A 177 -9.45 -7.20 -11.70
CA GLY A 177 -10.91 -7.13 -11.78
C GLY A 177 -11.45 -5.80 -11.25
N LEU A 178 -12.77 -5.69 -11.20
CA LEU A 178 -13.53 -4.56 -10.67
C LEU A 178 -14.40 -5.05 -9.51
N GLN A 179 -13.77 -5.37 -8.39
CA GLN A 179 -14.48 -5.86 -7.20
C GLN A 179 -15.39 -4.78 -6.63
N GLN A 180 -16.63 -5.15 -6.31
CA GLN A 180 -17.57 -4.26 -5.64
C GLN A 180 -17.27 -4.20 -4.14
N PHE A 181 -17.10 -2.99 -3.59
CA PHE A 181 -16.91 -2.72 -2.16
C PHE A 181 -18.15 -2.08 -1.54
N THR A 182 -18.82 -1.21 -2.30
CA THR A 182 -20.04 -0.49 -1.88
C THR A 182 -21.06 -0.48 -3.03
N PRO A 183 -22.28 -0.01 -2.81
CA PRO A 183 -23.26 0.15 -3.89
C PRO A 183 -22.82 1.17 -4.98
N THR A 184 -21.91 2.09 -4.67
CA THR A 184 -21.42 3.13 -5.59
C THR A 184 -20.11 2.78 -6.27
N THR A 185 -19.50 1.63 -5.96
CA THR A 185 -18.28 1.17 -6.63
C THR A 185 -18.51 1.02 -8.15
N LEU A 186 -17.57 1.54 -8.95
CA LEU A 186 -17.57 1.36 -10.39
C LEU A 186 -17.15 -0.08 -10.74
N VAL A 187 -18.10 -0.88 -11.21
CA VAL A 187 -17.90 -2.33 -11.43
C VAL A 187 -17.91 -2.73 -12.90
N ASP A 188 -18.01 -1.79 -13.81
CA ASP A 188 -17.93 -2.02 -15.24
C ASP A 188 -16.90 -1.11 -15.91
N MET A 189 -16.24 -1.64 -16.95
CA MET A 189 -15.16 -0.96 -17.64
C MET A 189 -15.60 0.34 -18.32
N PRO A 190 -16.72 0.40 -19.05
CA PRO A 190 -17.14 1.65 -19.69
C PRO A 190 -17.33 2.80 -18.71
N THR A 191 -17.95 2.54 -17.56
CA THR A 191 -18.17 3.55 -16.52
C THR A 191 -16.84 4.00 -15.89
N LEU A 192 -15.92 3.07 -15.60
CA LEU A 192 -14.59 3.41 -15.09
C LEU A 192 -13.78 4.24 -16.09
N LEU A 193 -13.78 3.86 -17.39
CA LEU A 193 -13.06 4.61 -18.42
C LEU A 193 -13.59 6.04 -18.56
N LYS A 194 -14.90 6.21 -18.51
CA LYS A 194 -15.53 7.54 -18.54
C LYS A 194 -15.14 8.39 -17.33
N ASP A 195 -15.09 7.80 -16.13
CA ASP A 195 -14.68 8.49 -14.91
C ASP A 195 -13.19 8.91 -14.99
N LEU A 196 -12.32 8.02 -15.48
CA LEU A 196 -10.90 8.32 -15.69
C LEU A 196 -10.67 9.37 -16.78
N GLU A 197 -11.46 9.40 -17.85
CA GLU A 197 -11.42 10.44 -18.87
C GLU A 197 -11.78 11.80 -18.28
N GLN A 198 -12.86 11.86 -17.53
CA GLN A 198 -13.23 13.08 -16.81
C GLN A 198 -12.13 13.52 -15.83
N ALA A 199 -11.47 12.57 -15.15
CA ALA A 199 -10.35 12.87 -14.27
C ALA A 199 -9.13 13.44 -15.03
N ARG A 200 -8.86 13.00 -16.27
CA ARG A 200 -7.83 13.60 -17.14
C ARG A 200 -8.12 15.06 -17.46
N GLU A 201 -9.36 15.38 -17.79
CA GLU A 201 -9.79 16.76 -18.09
C GLU A 201 -9.70 17.67 -16.85
N LEU A 202 -10.15 17.18 -15.69
CA LEU A 202 -10.18 17.95 -14.45
C LEU A 202 -8.80 18.03 -13.77
N GLY A 203 -7.93 17.04 -13.99
CA GLY A 203 -6.65 16.86 -13.29
C GLY A 203 -6.79 16.28 -11.89
N TYR A 204 -7.97 15.79 -11.51
CA TYR A 204 -8.20 15.10 -10.24
C TYR A 204 -9.33 14.06 -10.35
N THR A 205 -9.32 13.10 -9.45
CA THR A 205 -10.34 12.05 -9.33
C THR A 205 -11.26 12.32 -8.14
N VAL A 206 -12.45 11.75 -8.21
CA VAL A 206 -13.41 11.72 -7.10
C VAL A 206 -13.75 10.27 -6.79
N ASP A 207 -13.58 9.86 -5.54
CA ASP A 207 -14.13 8.63 -4.98
C ASP A 207 -15.32 9.05 -4.09
N LYS A 208 -16.52 8.77 -4.58
CA LYS A 208 -17.77 9.08 -3.91
C LYS A 208 -18.30 7.81 -3.24
N GLU A 209 -17.79 7.53 -2.06
CA GLU A 209 -18.14 6.34 -1.27
C GLU A 209 -17.90 5.02 -2.03
N GLU A 210 -17.00 4.98 -3.01
CA GLU A 210 -16.77 3.81 -3.85
C GLU A 210 -16.02 2.70 -3.10
N HIS A 211 -15.10 3.07 -2.21
CA HIS A 211 -14.34 2.12 -1.39
C HIS A 211 -15.00 1.87 -0.04
N VAL A 212 -15.46 2.91 0.63
CA VAL A 212 -16.05 2.84 1.98
C VAL A 212 -17.26 3.75 2.06
N VAL A 213 -18.41 3.20 2.45
CA VAL A 213 -19.64 3.98 2.70
C VAL A 213 -19.37 5.05 3.76
N GLY A 214 -19.81 6.29 3.49
CA GLY A 214 -19.61 7.43 4.39
C GLY A 214 -18.27 8.13 4.26
N LEU A 215 -17.41 7.71 3.30
CA LEU A 215 -16.09 8.32 3.05
C LEU A 215 -15.99 8.81 1.60
N ASN A 216 -15.68 10.08 1.40
CA ASN A 216 -15.32 10.64 0.10
C ASN A 216 -13.81 10.94 0.04
N CYS A 217 -13.24 10.83 -1.17
CA CYS A 217 -11.84 11.11 -1.40
C CYS A 217 -11.66 11.84 -2.75
N LEU A 218 -10.81 12.87 -2.77
CA LEU A 218 -10.36 13.52 -3.99
C LEU A 218 -8.85 13.39 -4.10
N ALA A 219 -8.34 13.05 -5.29
CA ALA A 219 -6.93 12.77 -5.47
C ALA A 219 -6.41 13.28 -6.82
N SER A 220 -5.10 13.54 -6.90
CA SER A 220 -4.41 13.92 -8.13
C SER A 220 -3.05 13.24 -8.22
N ALA A 221 -2.61 12.96 -9.44
CA ALA A 221 -1.32 12.33 -9.72
C ALA A 221 -0.17 13.31 -9.49
N ILE A 222 0.94 12.78 -8.98
CA ILE A 222 2.23 13.45 -8.84
C ILE A 222 3.18 12.85 -9.87
N TYR A 223 3.87 13.73 -10.60
CA TYR A 223 4.78 13.36 -11.68
C TYR A 223 6.24 13.68 -11.30
N ASP A 224 7.17 12.91 -11.84
CA ASP A 224 8.60 13.19 -11.78
C ASP A 224 9.07 14.16 -12.89
N ASP A 225 10.38 14.36 -12.98
CA ASP A 225 11.04 15.25 -13.95
C ASP A 225 10.92 14.79 -15.40
N VAL A 226 10.62 13.52 -15.64
CA VAL A 226 10.38 12.94 -16.97
C VAL A 226 8.91 12.78 -17.31
N GLY A 227 7.99 13.22 -16.43
CA GLY A 227 6.54 13.14 -16.63
C GLY A 227 5.93 11.78 -16.31
N SER A 228 6.65 10.90 -15.62
CA SER A 228 6.10 9.62 -15.15
C SER A 228 5.36 9.80 -13.84
N VAL A 229 4.23 9.09 -13.66
CA VAL A 229 3.48 9.11 -12.41
C VAL A 229 4.25 8.35 -11.33
N VAL A 230 4.63 9.06 -10.26
CA VAL A 230 5.39 8.48 -9.15
C VAL A 230 4.56 8.28 -7.89
N ALA A 231 3.50 9.06 -7.71
CA ALA A 231 2.60 8.96 -6.57
C ALA A 231 1.24 9.62 -6.87
N ALA A 232 0.32 9.54 -5.92
CA ALA A 232 -0.89 10.36 -5.87
C ALA A 232 -1.00 11.02 -4.50
N ILE A 233 -1.45 12.28 -4.48
CA ILE A 233 -1.85 12.97 -3.25
C ILE A 233 -3.37 13.03 -3.18
N SER A 234 -3.93 12.86 -1.98
CA SER A 234 -5.38 12.92 -1.79
C SER A 234 -5.77 13.59 -0.49
N ILE A 235 -7.01 14.08 -0.46
CA ILE A 235 -7.74 14.37 0.76
C ILE A 235 -8.84 13.34 0.95
N SER A 236 -9.09 12.93 2.19
CA SER A 236 -10.14 11.98 2.52
C SER A 236 -10.88 12.43 3.77
N GLY A 237 -12.20 12.41 3.71
CA GLY A 237 -13.05 12.84 4.81
C GLY A 237 -14.44 12.22 4.78
N PRO A 238 -15.19 12.30 5.89
CA PRO A 238 -16.59 11.86 5.94
C PRO A 238 -17.41 12.53 4.84
N SER A 239 -18.28 11.78 4.16
CA SER A 239 -19.15 12.32 3.09
C SER A 239 -20.11 13.41 3.59
N SER A 240 -20.40 13.43 4.89
CA SER A 240 -21.16 14.50 5.55
C SER A 240 -20.40 15.85 5.65
N ARG A 241 -19.08 15.86 5.45
CA ARG A 241 -18.24 17.06 5.50
C ARG A 241 -17.57 17.37 4.17
N LEU A 242 -17.06 16.36 3.49
CA LEU A 242 -16.54 16.44 2.13
C LEU A 242 -17.69 16.14 1.14
N THR A 243 -18.61 17.10 1.03
CA THR A 243 -19.86 17.00 0.26
C THR A 243 -19.67 17.33 -1.22
N GLU A 244 -20.61 16.94 -2.08
CA GLU A 244 -20.50 17.08 -3.54
C GLU A 244 -20.34 18.54 -3.99
N ASP A 245 -21.01 19.49 -3.32
CA ASP A 245 -20.86 20.93 -3.60
C ASP A 245 -19.43 21.46 -3.35
N ARG A 246 -18.63 20.73 -2.58
CA ARG A 246 -17.23 21.03 -2.32
C ARG A 246 -16.24 20.34 -3.28
N PHE A 247 -16.69 19.36 -4.08
CA PHE A 247 -15.78 18.55 -4.90
C PHE A 247 -14.97 19.37 -5.90
N VAL A 248 -15.57 20.39 -6.53
CA VAL A 248 -14.85 21.23 -7.50
C VAL A 248 -13.73 22.02 -6.79
N SER A 249 -14.06 22.77 -5.75
CA SER A 249 -13.09 23.62 -5.05
C SER A 249 -12.00 22.79 -4.36
N GLN A 250 -12.35 21.65 -3.78
CA GLN A 250 -11.39 20.77 -3.10
C GLN A 250 -10.55 19.97 -4.11
N GLY A 251 -11.14 19.54 -5.23
CA GLY A 251 -10.44 18.86 -6.31
C GLY A 251 -9.37 19.75 -6.97
N GLU A 252 -9.72 21.02 -7.23
CA GLU A 252 -8.77 22.01 -7.73
C GLU A 252 -7.61 22.24 -6.74
N LEU A 253 -7.90 22.31 -5.44
CA LEU A 253 -6.88 22.46 -4.41
C LEU A 253 -5.93 21.25 -4.37
N VAL A 254 -6.45 20.02 -4.52
CA VAL A 254 -5.65 18.80 -4.57
C VAL A 254 -4.81 18.76 -5.84
N ARG A 255 -5.39 19.06 -7.00
CA ARG A 255 -4.70 19.16 -8.29
C ARG A 255 -3.54 20.15 -8.24
N ASP A 256 -3.81 21.36 -7.77
CA ASP A 256 -2.79 22.41 -7.70
C ASP A 256 -1.66 22.06 -6.74
N THR A 257 -1.99 21.39 -5.63
CA THR A 257 -0.99 20.85 -4.70
C THR A 257 -0.15 19.75 -5.35
N ALA A 258 -0.76 18.83 -6.10
CA ALA A 258 -0.03 17.78 -6.83
C ALA A 258 0.92 18.36 -7.88
N ARG A 259 0.49 19.41 -8.60
CA ARG A 259 1.32 20.15 -9.55
C ARG A 259 2.50 20.84 -8.87
N ASP A 260 2.28 21.49 -7.72
CA ASP A 260 3.34 22.14 -6.96
C ASP A 260 4.39 21.12 -6.51
N ILE A 261 3.97 19.92 -6.03
CA ILE A 261 4.87 18.81 -5.67
C ILE A 261 5.64 18.32 -6.90
N SER A 262 4.95 18.09 -8.02
CA SER A 262 5.58 17.62 -9.27
C SER A 262 6.63 18.61 -9.76
N THR A 263 6.36 19.91 -9.67
CA THR A 263 7.32 20.98 -10.00
C THR A 263 8.53 20.94 -9.08
N ALA A 264 8.32 20.71 -7.78
CA ALA A 264 9.41 20.59 -6.81
C ALA A 264 10.23 19.30 -7.00
N LEU A 265 9.65 18.26 -7.62
CA LEU A 265 10.34 17.04 -8.04
C LEU A 265 11.08 17.19 -9.39
N GLY A 266 10.99 18.36 -10.03
CA GLY A 266 11.71 18.66 -11.25
C GLY A 266 10.89 18.60 -12.54
N LEU A 267 9.57 18.35 -12.46
CA LEU A 267 8.69 18.41 -13.63
C LEU A 267 8.77 19.82 -14.24
N LYS A 268 9.26 19.88 -15.47
CA LYS A 268 9.27 21.12 -16.23
C LYS A 268 7.86 21.37 -16.76
N ALA A 269 7.32 22.57 -16.51
CA ALA A 269 6.08 22.99 -17.16
C ALA A 269 6.26 22.85 -18.68
N HIS A 270 5.45 22.01 -19.32
CA HIS A 270 5.33 22.11 -20.78
C HIS A 270 4.71 23.46 -21.11
N PRO A 271 5.30 24.20 -22.08
CA PRO A 271 4.81 25.52 -22.50
C PRO A 271 3.38 25.44 -23.02
#